data_a6ec18400e055a696d7e84ba70811699
#
_entry.id   a6ec18400e055a696d7e84ba70811699
#
_cell.length_a   1.000
_cell.length_b   1.000
_cell.length_c   1.000
_cell.angle_alpha   90.00
_cell.angle_beta   90.00
_cell.angle_gamma   90.00
#
_symmetry.space_group_name_H-M   'P 1'
#
loop_
_entity.id
_entity.type
_entity.pdbx_description
1 polymer ?
#
loop_
_entity_poly.entity_id
_entity_poly.type
_entity_poly.pdbx_seq_one_letter_code
_entity_poly.pdbx_strand_id
1 'polypeptide(L)'
;MNIVEKCVSCLDVEESYDLARRMEQEKTNPVLGYRTAGSLAERKTGDMLCEEMKKAGLTQVEKDRITVDAWEFHKAVMRYPDADGSIREIQLGAYQTDFQTEGFEKFELVYLGKGTADEYRNVDVKGKLVLVEINQREEWWINYPVYQAHLKGAAA
;
A
#
# COMPACT_ATOMS: atom_id res chain seq x y z
N MET A 1 3.14 -7.33 43.21
CA MET A 1 3.04 -7.08 41.73
C MET A 1 2.26 -8.23 41.12
N ASN A 2 1.11 -7.96 40.52
CA ASN A 2 0.32 -8.96 39.84
C ASN A 2 0.96 -9.32 38.47
N ILE A 3 0.43 -10.34 37.78
CA ILE A 3 1.01 -10.79 36.50
C ILE A 3 1.00 -9.70 35.42
N VAL A 4 -0.03 -8.85 35.41
CA VAL A 4 -0.16 -7.75 34.47
C VAL A 4 0.91 -6.69 34.71
N GLU A 5 1.14 -6.30 35.97
CA GLU A 5 2.19 -5.38 36.35
C GLU A 5 3.58 -5.89 35.97
N LYS A 6 3.81 -7.21 36.13
CA LYS A 6 5.05 -7.86 35.66
C LYS A 6 5.21 -7.76 34.15
N CYS A 7 4.17 -8.07 33.38
CA CYS A 7 4.21 -7.97 31.92
C CYS A 7 4.48 -6.53 31.47
N VAL A 8 3.76 -5.56 32.05
CA VAL A 8 3.96 -4.14 31.73
C VAL A 8 5.38 -3.68 32.05
N SER A 9 5.96 -4.11 33.17
CA SER A 9 7.32 -3.73 33.55
C SER A 9 8.42 -4.33 32.64
N CYS A 10 8.09 -5.33 31.82
CA CYS A 10 8.99 -5.91 30.83
C CYS A 10 8.86 -5.28 29.45
N LEU A 11 7.93 -4.35 29.25
CA LEU A 11 7.78 -3.66 27.96
C LEU A 11 8.90 -2.63 27.79
N ASP A 12 9.68 -2.80 26.74
CA ASP A 12 10.65 -1.81 26.28
C ASP A 12 10.14 -1.14 25.01
N VAL A 13 9.68 0.09 25.16
CA VAL A 13 9.12 0.89 24.05
C VAL A 13 10.23 1.33 23.10
N GLU A 14 11.41 1.65 23.60
CA GLU A 14 12.55 2.09 22.77
C GLU A 14 13.05 0.93 21.92
N GLU A 15 13.17 -0.28 22.48
CA GLU A 15 13.54 -1.48 21.71
C GLU A 15 12.51 -1.77 20.59
N SER A 16 11.22 -1.60 20.89
CA SER A 16 10.15 -1.76 19.90
C SER A 16 10.25 -0.73 18.77
N TYR A 17 10.57 0.52 19.10
CA TYR A 17 10.80 1.57 18.10
C TYR A 17 12.05 1.32 17.27
N ASP A 18 13.13 0.85 17.87
CA ASP A 18 14.36 0.52 17.16
C ASP A 18 14.15 -0.65 16.20
N LEU A 19 13.39 -1.67 16.59
CA LEU A 19 13.01 -2.74 15.69
C LEU A 19 12.20 -2.20 14.51
N ALA A 20 11.20 -1.35 14.75
CA ALA A 20 10.40 -0.74 13.70
C ALA A 20 11.27 0.10 12.74
N ARG A 21 12.20 0.91 13.24
CA ARG A 21 13.14 1.68 12.42
C ARG A 21 14.05 0.79 11.56
N ARG A 22 14.54 -0.31 12.12
CA ARG A 22 15.35 -1.29 11.35
C ARG A 22 14.52 -1.96 10.25
N MET A 23 13.27 -2.33 10.55
CA MET A 23 12.35 -2.88 9.55
C MET A 23 12.03 -1.88 8.43
N GLU A 24 11.93 -0.60 8.76
CA GLU A 24 11.69 0.48 7.78
C GLU A 24 12.86 0.65 6.80
N GLN A 25 14.08 0.30 7.16
CA GLN A 25 15.23 0.39 6.25
C GLN A 25 15.18 -0.65 5.12
N GLU A 26 14.50 -1.77 5.32
CA GLU A 26 14.32 -2.79 4.31
C GLU A 26 13.14 -2.43 3.40
N LYS A 27 13.43 -1.83 2.26
CA LYS A 27 12.46 -1.30 1.30
C LYS A 27 12.61 -1.97 -0.06
N THR A 28 11.49 -2.26 -0.71
CA THR A 28 11.48 -2.68 -2.13
C THR A 28 11.60 -1.44 -3.03
N ASN A 29 10.87 -0.38 -2.68
CA ASN A 29 10.92 0.89 -3.40
C ASN A 29 11.51 1.98 -2.49
N PRO A 30 12.69 2.55 -2.80
CA PRO A 30 13.34 3.55 -1.94
C PRO A 30 12.63 4.90 -1.93
N VAL A 31 11.86 5.22 -2.98
CA VAL A 31 11.16 6.51 -3.09
C VAL A 31 9.86 6.50 -2.30
N LEU A 32 9.04 5.47 -2.47
CA LEU A 32 7.73 5.34 -1.81
C LEU A 32 7.84 4.67 -0.44
N GLY A 33 8.97 4.07 -0.12
CA GLY A 33 9.26 3.56 1.21
C GLY A 33 8.50 2.31 1.64
N TYR A 34 7.90 1.57 0.72
CA TYR A 34 7.18 0.34 1.05
C TYR A 34 7.99 -0.94 0.77
N ARG A 35 7.48 -2.05 1.26
CA ARG A 35 8.00 -3.38 1.09
C ARG A 35 6.90 -4.30 0.58
N THR A 36 7.08 -4.85 -0.63
CA THR A 36 6.11 -5.74 -1.24
C THR A 36 6.31 -7.19 -0.79
N ALA A 37 5.22 -7.93 -0.74
CA ALA A 37 5.23 -9.37 -0.52
C ALA A 37 6.05 -10.09 -1.61
N GLY A 38 6.75 -11.16 -1.25
CA GLY A 38 7.62 -11.92 -2.15
C GLY A 38 8.98 -11.28 -2.46
N SER A 39 9.22 -10.05 -2.01
CA SER A 39 10.48 -9.32 -2.28
C SER A 39 11.65 -9.80 -1.43
N LEU A 40 12.87 -9.43 -1.85
CA LEU A 40 14.06 -9.65 -1.03
C LEU A 40 14.01 -8.85 0.28
N ALA A 41 13.44 -7.65 0.26
CA ALA A 41 13.28 -6.82 1.44
C ALA A 41 12.35 -7.48 2.48
N GLU A 42 11.26 -8.11 2.04
CA GLU A 42 10.39 -8.89 2.92
C GLU A 42 11.14 -10.07 3.55
N ARG A 43 11.89 -10.83 2.75
CA ARG A 43 12.66 -11.98 3.25
C ARG A 43 13.68 -11.56 4.31
N LYS A 44 14.42 -10.48 4.07
CA LYS A 44 15.38 -9.93 5.04
C LYS A 44 14.71 -9.46 6.32
N THR A 45 13.55 -8.81 6.20
CA THR A 45 12.76 -8.42 7.38
C THR A 45 12.28 -9.65 8.16
N GLY A 46 11.84 -10.70 7.47
CA GLY A 46 11.45 -11.95 8.11
C GLY A 46 12.63 -12.64 8.83
N ASP A 47 13.83 -12.59 8.25
CA ASP A 47 15.05 -13.11 8.92
C ASP A 47 15.37 -12.30 10.18
N MET A 48 15.32 -10.97 10.10
CA MET A 48 15.51 -10.07 11.23
C MET A 48 14.52 -10.38 12.36
N LEU A 49 13.23 -10.51 12.04
CA LEU A 49 12.19 -10.83 13.03
C LEU A 49 12.42 -12.20 13.69
N CYS A 50 12.82 -13.22 12.93
CA CYS A 50 13.16 -14.52 13.49
C CYS A 50 14.31 -14.43 14.50
N GLU A 51 15.33 -13.64 14.20
CA GLU A 51 16.45 -13.44 15.12
C GLU A 51 16.03 -12.69 16.40
N GLU A 52 15.22 -11.65 16.29
CA GLU A 52 14.70 -10.94 17.45
C GLU A 52 13.79 -11.81 18.32
N MET A 53 12.94 -12.66 17.72
CA MET A 53 12.13 -13.63 18.43
C MET A 53 12.99 -14.63 19.21
N LYS A 54 14.08 -15.13 18.61
CA LYS A 54 15.02 -16.04 19.29
C LYS A 54 15.74 -15.33 20.44
N LYS A 55 16.19 -14.09 20.25
CA LYS A 55 16.80 -13.27 21.31
C LYS A 55 15.85 -13.03 22.49
N ALA A 56 14.56 -12.86 22.20
CA ALA A 56 13.51 -12.77 23.21
C ALA A 56 13.22 -14.10 23.94
N GLY A 57 13.92 -15.18 23.59
CA GLY A 57 13.80 -16.49 24.22
C GLY A 57 12.68 -17.37 23.65
N LEU A 58 12.09 -17.01 22.52
CA LEU A 58 11.13 -17.88 21.85
C LEU A 58 11.83 -19.08 21.23
N THR A 59 11.21 -20.25 21.38
CA THR A 59 11.68 -21.51 20.79
C THR A 59 10.80 -21.89 19.61
N GLN A 60 11.31 -22.76 18.72
CA GLN A 60 10.57 -23.22 17.53
C GLN A 60 10.15 -22.07 16.61
N VAL A 61 11.04 -21.08 16.46
CA VAL A 61 10.82 -19.97 15.52
C VAL A 61 11.10 -20.45 14.12
N GLU A 62 10.08 -20.51 13.29
CA GLU A 62 10.13 -20.97 11.90
C GLU A 62 9.46 -19.95 10.97
N LYS A 63 9.84 -19.98 9.71
CA LYS A 63 9.18 -19.22 8.64
C LYS A 63 8.43 -20.19 7.74
N ASP A 64 7.11 -20.03 7.67
CA ASP A 64 6.30 -20.76 6.72
C ASP A 64 6.50 -20.21 5.30
N ARG A 65 6.63 -21.11 4.33
CA ARG A 65 6.71 -20.73 2.92
C ARG A 65 5.32 -20.63 2.34
N ILE A 66 5.03 -19.46 1.81
CA ILE A 66 3.82 -19.20 1.03
C ILE A 66 4.20 -18.76 -0.39
N THR A 67 3.33 -19.02 -1.34
CA THR A 67 3.46 -18.48 -2.69
C THR A 67 2.59 -17.24 -2.81
N VAL A 68 3.16 -16.16 -3.30
CA VAL A 68 2.48 -14.89 -3.53
C VAL A 68 2.82 -14.38 -4.92
N ASP A 69 1.93 -13.58 -5.50
CA ASP A 69 2.22 -12.88 -6.75
C ASP A 69 3.32 -11.84 -6.51
N ALA A 70 4.31 -11.84 -7.38
CA ALA A 70 5.34 -10.82 -7.36
C ALA A 70 4.78 -9.54 -8.02
N TRP A 71 4.93 -8.42 -7.31
CA TRP A 71 4.53 -7.13 -7.83
C TRP A 71 5.63 -6.10 -7.58
N GLU A 72 5.94 -5.30 -8.59
CA GLU A 72 6.95 -4.26 -8.53
C GLU A 72 6.40 -2.97 -9.11
N PHE A 73 6.60 -1.87 -8.37
CA PHE A 73 6.26 -0.54 -8.82
C PHE A 73 7.50 0.16 -9.36
N HIS A 74 7.45 0.57 -10.61
CA HIS A 74 8.55 1.30 -11.22
C HIS A 74 8.32 2.82 -11.15
N LYS A 75 7.24 3.30 -11.75
CA LYS A 75 6.91 4.73 -11.80
C LYS A 75 5.46 4.92 -12.23
N ALA A 76 4.79 5.90 -11.64
CA ALA A 76 3.53 6.42 -12.16
C ALA A 76 3.52 7.94 -12.05
N VAL A 77 3.13 8.59 -13.14
CA VAL A 77 3.07 10.06 -13.25
C VAL A 77 1.79 10.46 -13.95
N MET A 78 1.07 11.39 -13.38
CA MET A 78 -0.10 11.98 -14.01
C MET A 78 0.17 13.44 -14.39
N ARG A 79 -0.22 13.80 -15.61
CA ARG A 79 -0.22 15.19 -16.10
C ARG A 79 -1.65 15.63 -16.34
N TYR A 80 -1.98 16.82 -15.90
CA TYR A 80 -3.30 17.40 -16.10
C TYR A 80 -3.22 18.91 -16.32
N PRO A 81 -4.16 19.52 -17.07
CA PRO A 81 -4.23 20.97 -17.19
C PRO A 81 -4.78 21.58 -15.89
N ASP A 82 -4.11 22.61 -15.40
CA ASP A 82 -4.60 23.43 -14.29
C ASP A 82 -5.60 24.50 -14.80
N ALA A 83 -6.24 25.20 -13.88
CA ALA A 83 -7.22 26.24 -14.20
C ALA A 83 -6.64 27.43 -15.01
N ASP A 84 -5.35 27.68 -14.90
CA ASP A 84 -4.62 28.69 -15.66
C ASP A 84 -4.12 28.21 -17.04
N GLY A 85 -4.41 26.95 -17.40
CA GLY A 85 -3.96 26.31 -18.63
C GLY A 85 -2.53 25.74 -18.57
N SER A 86 -1.83 25.91 -17.46
CA SER A 86 -0.53 25.26 -17.27
C SER A 86 -0.69 23.75 -17.08
N ILE A 87 0.34 22.97 -17.46
CA ILE A 87 0.34 21.54 -17.22
C ILE A 87 1.00 21.26 -15.88
N ARG A 88 0.25 20.64 -15.00
CA ARG A 88 0.75 20.11 -13.74
C ARG A 88 1.17 18.65 -13.88
N GLU A 89 2.20 18.29 -13.13
CA GLU A 89 2.68 16.93 -13.05
C GLU A 89 2.71 16.50 -11.58
N ILE A 90 2.14 15.32 -11.30
CA ILE A 90 2.19 14.72 -9.96
C ILE A 90 2.72 13.29 -10.07
N GLN A 91 3.53 12.90 -9.12
CA GLN A 91 3.95 11.52 -8.95
C GLN A 91 2.88 10.76 -8.16
N LEU A 92 2.51 9.60 -8.67
CA LEU A 92 1.54 8.71 -8.05
C LEU A 92 2.28 7.53 -7.42
N GLY A 93 1.71 6.99 -6.35
CA GLY A 93 2.02 5.65 -5.89
C GLY A 93 1.17 4.61 -6.61
N ALA A 94 1.38 3.35 -6.28
CA ALA A 94 0.51 2.26 -6.70
C ALA A 94 0.41 1.21 -5.60
N TYR A 95 -0.66 0.43 -5.63
CA TYR A 95 -0.89 -0.65 -4.70
C TYR A 95 -1.47 -1.86 -5.45
N GLN A 96 -0.61 -2.83 -5.72
CA GLN A 96 -0.96 -4.12 -6.33
C GLN A 96 -1.89 -4.02 -7.55
N THR A 97 -1.59 -3.09 -8.46
CA THR A 97 -2.33 -2.91 -9.72
C THR A 97 -1.51 -3.44 -10.89
N ASP A 98 -2.18 -3.94 -11.90
CA ASP A 98 -1.61 -4.36 -13.18
C ASP A 98 -1.77 -3.31 -14.29
N PHE A 99 -2.28 -2.12 -13.95
CA PHE A 99 -2.38 -1.01 -14.87
C PHE A 99 -0.99 -0.50 -15.28
N GLN A 100 -0.75 -0.48 -16.59
CA GLN A 100 0.50 0.02 -17.16
C GLN A 100 0.27 0.68 -18.52
N THR A 101 1.14 1.62 -18.87
CA THR A 101 1.16 2.33 -20.15
C THR A 101 2.56 2.32 -20.75
N GLU A 102 2.70 2.40 -22.07
CA GLU A 102 3.98 2.54 -22.75
C GLU A 102 4.39 4.02 -22.94
N GLY A 103 4.31 4.82 -21.90
CA GLY A 103 4.53 6.26 -21.91
C GLY A 103 3.29 7.02 -21.46
N PHE A 104 3.18 8.29 -21.87
CA PHE A 104 1.99 9.08 -21.54
C PHE A 104 0.84 8.77 -22.49
N GLU A 105 -0.25 8.30 -21.92
CA GLU A 105 -1.52 8.10 -22.61
C GLU A 105 -2.58 9.07 -22.07
N LYS A 106 -3.55 9.40 -22.91
CA LYS A 106 -4.65 10.32 -22.53
C LYS A 106 -5.86 9.52 -22.08
N PHE A 107 -6.36 9.86 -20.92
CA PHE A 107 -7.58 9.30 -20.36
C PHE A 107 -8.54 10.43 -19.98
N GLU A 108 -9.82 10.14 -20.04
CA GLU A 108 -10.82 10.94 -19.35
C GLU A 108 -10.78 10.61 -17.87
N LEU A 109 -10.83 11.63 -17.01
CA LEU A 109 -10.87 11.48 -15.56
C LEU A 109 -12.29 11.73 -15.06
N VAL A 110 -12.81 10.81 -14.26
CA VAL A 110 -14.13 10.91 -13.62
C VAL A 110 -13.96 10.92 -12.12
N TYR A 111 -14.46 11.97 -11.47
CA TYR A 111 -14.49 12.04 -10.01
C TYR A 111 -15.78 11.45 -9.46
N LEU A 112 -15.69 10.52 -8.52
CA LEU A 112 -16.80 9.77 -7.94
C LEU A 112 -16.82 9.81 -6.41
N GLY A 113 -16.56 10.98 -5.83
CA GLY A 113 -16.66 11.15 -4.38
C GLY A 113 -15.94 10.04 -3.62
N LYS A 114 -16.65 9.25 -2.83
CA LYS A 114 -16.12 8.10 -2.08
C LYS A 114 -16.08 6.78 -2.85
N GLY A 115 -16.53 6.75 -4.08
CA GLY A 115 -16.59 5.54 -4.90
C GLY A 115 -17.56 4.48 -4.38
N THR A 116 -18.68 4.90 -3.81
CA THR A 116 -19.75 3.99 -3.39
C THR A 116 -20.50 3.42 -4.59
N ALA A 117 -21.19 2.29 -4.42
CA ALA A 117 -21.99 1.70 -5.49
C ALA A 117 -23.03 2.67 -6.07
N ASP A 118 -23.58 3.56 -5.23
CA ASP A 118 -24.54 4.57 -5.67
C ASP A 118 -23.90 5.64 -6.55
N GLU A 119 -22.69 6.10 -6.23
CA GLU A 119 -21.93 7.07 -7.03
C GLU A 119 -21.55 6.50 -8.40
N TYR A 120 -21.31 5.19 -8.47
CA TYR A 120 -21.07 4.49 -9.74
C TYR A 120 -22.35 4.18 -10.55
N ARG A 121 -23.56 4.29 -9.98
CA ARG A 121 -24.78 3.68 -10.56
C ARG A 121 -25.12 4.15 -11.98
N ASN A 122 -24.99 5.44 -12.24
CA ASN A 122 -25.39 6.06 -13.51
C ASN A 122 -24.23 6.76 -14.23
N VAL A 123 -23.00 6.39 -13.90
CA VAL A 123 -21.79 6.99 -14.48
C VAL A 123 -21.08 5.98 -15.34
N ASP A 124 -20.81 6.35 -16.59
CA ASP A 124 -19.97 5.56 -17.48
C ASP A 124 -18.50 5.83 -17.14
N VAL A 125 -17.83 4.81 -16.63
CA VAL A 125 -16.40 4.86 -16.29
C VAL A 125 -15.55 3.92 -17.17
N LYS A 126 -16.15 3.27 -18.15
CA LYS A 126 -15.46 2.28 -18.97
C LYS A 126 -14.27 2.91 -19.70
N GLY A 127 -13.09 2.36 -19.46
CA GLY A 127 -11.83 2.83 -20.07
C GLY A 127 -11.35 4.20 -19.55
N LYS A 128 -11.94 4.74 -18.48
CA LYS A 128 -11.56 6.03 -17.90
C LYS A 128 -10.76 5.85 -16.63
N LEU A 129 -10.08 6.90 -16.17
CA LEU A 129 -9.52 6.96 -14.83
C LEU A 129 -10.60 7.42 -13.85
N VAL A 130 -10.68 6.75 -12.72
CA VAL A 130 -11.61 7.11 -11.65
C VAL A 130 -10.84 7.71 -10.48
N LEU A 131 -11.25 8.89 -10.04
CA LEU A 131 -10.74 9.54 -8.85
C LEU A 131 -11.76 9.42 -7.73
N VAL A 132 -11.33 8.87 -6.59
CA VAL A 132 -12.12 8.78 -5.37
C VAL A 132 -11.38 9.34 -4.17
N GLU A 133 -12.12 9.86 -3.20
CA GLU A 133 -11.57 10.31 -1.93
C GLU A 133 -11.68 9.21 -0.88
N ILE A 134 -10.55 8.84 -0.28
CA ILE A 134 -10.50 7.82 0.76
C ILE A 134 -9.80 8.41 1.99
N ASN A 135 -10.51 8.48 3.11
CA ASN A 135 -9.92 8.81 4.40
C ASN A 135 -9.58 7.52 5.16
N GLN A 136 -8.35 7.06 5.08
CA GLN A 136 -7.90 5.82 5.72
C GLN A 136 -7.98 5.84 7.26
N ARG A 137 -8.12 7.00 7.88
CA ARG A 137 -8.28 7.10 9.33
C ARG A 137 -9.71 6.84 9.80
N GLU A 138 -10.67 7.04 8.92
CA GLU A 138 -12.11 6.88 9.19
C GLU A 138 -12.73 5.73 8.42
N GLU A 139 -12.15 5.38 7.26
CA GLU A 139 -12.70 4.43 6.31
C GLU A 139 -11.66 3.37 5.94
N TRP A 140 -11.92 2.13 6.30
CA TRP A 140 -10.98 1.01 6.10
C TRP A 140 -10.99 0.40 4.69
N TRP A 141 -11.99 0.73 3.86
CA TRP A 141 -12.32 -0.06 2.67
C TRP A 141 -11.81 0.56 1.37
N ILE A 142 -10.48 0.63 1.21
CA ILE A 142 -9.84 0.99 -0.07
C ILE A 142 -10.29 0.03 -1.18
N ASN A 143 -10.48 -1.23 -0.86
CA ASN A 143 -10.77 -2.27 -1.85
C ASN A 143 -12.14 -2.11 -2.50
N TYR A 144 -13.13 -1.57 -1.80
CA TYR A 144 -14.48 -1.49 -2.32
C TYR A 144 -14.63 -0.52 -3.50
N PRO A 145 -14.18 0.74 -3.43
CA PRO A 145 -14.18 1.65 -4.57
C PRO A 145 -13.40 1.11 -5.77
N VAL A 146 -12.26 0.50 -5.54
CA VAL A 146 -11.42 -0.11 -6.59
C VAL A 146 -12.13 -1.29 -7.23
N TYR A 147 -12.77 -2.14 -6.44
CA TYR A 147 -13.56 -3.26 -6.96
C TYR A 147 -14.76 -2.79 -7.79
N GLN A 148 -15.45 -1.72 -7.38
CA GLN A 148 -16.53 -1.12 -8.17
C GLN A 148 -16.00 -0.57 -9.51
N ALA A 149 -14.86 0.12 -9.51
CA ALA A 149 -14.21 0.59 -10.73
C ALA A 149 -13.89 -0.57 -11.68
N HIS A 150 -13.30 -1.64 -11.16
CA HIS A 150 -12.99 -2.85 -11.91
C HIS A 150 -14.25 -3.49 -12.53
N LEU A 151 -15.31 -3.70 -11.75
CA LEU A 151 -16.56 -4.29 -12.22
C LEU A 151 -17.21 -3.49 -13.36
N LYS A 152 -16.98 -2.18 -13.41
CA LYS A 152 -17.53 -1.28 -14.43
C LYS A 152 -16.54 -1.00 -15.57
N GLY A 153 -15.38 -1.63 -15.54
CA GLY A 153 -14.39 -1.57 -16.61
C GLY A 153 -13.64 -0.25 -16.69
N ALA A 154 -13.43 0.44 -15.58
CA ALA A 154 -12.50 1.56 -15.52
C ALA A 154 -11.09 1.09 -15.91
N ALA A 155 -10.28 1.99 -16.47
CA ALA A 155 -8.88 1.70 -16.81
C ALA A 155 -8.02 1.67 -15.54
N ALA A 156 -8.23 2.64 -14.62
CA ALA A 156 -7.64 2.68 -13.29
C ALA A 156 -8.45 3.61 -12.38
#